data_81b2efe8d2bcb7329b57ebc00b6e1d5a
#
_entry.id   81b2efe8d2bcb7329b57ebc00b6e1d5a
#
_cell.length_a   1.000
_cell.length_b   1.000
_cell.length_c   1.000
_cell.angle_alpha   90.00
_cell.angle_beta   90.00
_cell.angle_gamma   90.00
#
_symmetry.space_group_name_H-M   'P 1'
#
loop_
_entity.id
_entity.type
_entity.pdbx_description
1 polymer ?
#
loop_
_entity_poly.entity_id
_entity_poly.type
_entity_poly.pdbx_seq_one_letter_code
_entity_poly.pdbx_strand_id
1 'polypeptide(L)'
;MRTITLRRGLVALFAAAISFGAITQAQAETLRIGYQKYGTLVLLKAKGTLEKRLAEQGVEVKWTEFPGGPQLLEGLNVGSVDFGVTGETPPVFAQAAGADLLYVAHEPPAPTGEAILVPKDSPIQSVAELKGKKVALNKGSNVHYLLVRALEDAGLKYSDIQPVYLPPADARAAFERGSVDAWVIWDPFQSAAEQQLQARTLRDGTGLVDNHQFYLATKPYAEKNPQVIGVLVEEIRSIGEWVQGNLDEATDQVAPLLGLSRDITYIAVKRQGYGAQFITPDVIEAQQKIADTFSDLKLIPKRLVIKDVIWTRPDGPASETDPANVAQAQ
;
A
#
# COMPACT_ATOMS: atom_id res chain seq x y z
N MET A 1 -18.25 -42.39 -91.65
CA MET A 1 -18.84 -41.12 -91.21
C MET A 1 -19.76 -41.44 -90.04
N ARG A 2 -19.34 -41.19 -88.85
CA ARG A 2 -20.14 -41.42 -87.62
C ARG A 2 -19.98 -40.21 -86.71
N THR A 3 -21.06 -39.54 -86.51
CA THR A 3 -21.22 -38.38 -85.57
C THR A 3 -21.27 -38.86 -84.14
N ILE A 4 -20.42 -38.31 -83.29
CA ILE A 4 -20.42 -38.55 -81.83
C ILE A 4 -20.98 -37.31 -81.17
N THR A 5 -22.12 -37.50 -80.50
CA THR A 5 -22.82 -36.46 -79.71
C THR A 5 -22.19 -36.34 -78.32
N LEU A 6 -21.74 -35.15 -77.98
CA LEU A 6 -21.20 -34.82 -76.66
C LEU A 6 -22.35 -34.48 -75.72
N ARG A 7 -22.56 -35.25 -74.61
CA ARG A 7 -23.45 -34.94 -73.52
C ARG A 7 -22.69 -34.06 -72.49
N ARG A 8 -23.17 -32.85 -72.27
CA ARG A 8 -22.74 -31.96 -71.23
C ARG A 8 -23.35 -32.41 -69.88
N GLY A 9 -22.51 -32.92 -68.96
CA GLY A 9 -22.88 -33.15 -67.55
C GLY A 9 -22.59 -31.89 -66.72
N LEU A 10 -23.65 -31.34 -66.11
CA LEU A 10 -23.57 -30.24 -65.21
C LEU A 10 -23.17 -30.77 -63.82
N VAL A 11 -21.96 -30.47 -63.36
CA VAL A 11 -21.51 -30.75 -61.95
C VAL A 11 -21.80 -29.52 -61.15
N ALA A 12 -22.80 -29.58 -60.21
CA ALA A 12 -23.07 -28.57 -59.25
C ALA A 12 -22.11 -28.76 -58.09
N LEU A 13 -21.13 -27.84 -57.92
CA LEU A 13 -20.30 -27.74 -56.71
C LEU A 13 -21.10 -27.03 -55.60
N PHE A 14 -21.50 -27.77 -54.60
CA PHE A 14 -21.96 -27.22 -53.32
C PHE A 14 -20.73 -26.75 -52.52
N ALA A 15 -20.44 -25.47 -52.53
CA ALA A 15 -19.47 -24.85 -51.63
C ALA A 15 -20.12 -24.65 -50.24
N ALA A 16 -19.89 -25.58 -49.32
CA ALA A 16 -20.22 -25.39 -47.91
C ALA A 16 -19.24 -24.37 -47.29
N ALA A 17 -19.69 -23.13 -47.15
CA ALA A 17 -18.98 -22.12 -46.39
C ALA A 17 -19.04 -22.48 -44.90
N ILE A 18 -17.99 -23.15 -44.41
CA ILE A 18 -17.77 -23.31 -42.94
C ILE A 18 -17.32 -21.96 -42.40
N SER A 19 -18.26 -21.22 -41.84
CA SER A 19 -17.96 -20.02 -41.04
C SER A 19 -17.27 -20.47 -39.76
N PHE A 20 -15.95 -20.48 -39.76
CA PHE A 20 -15.16 -20.52 -38.52
C PHE A 20 -15.44 -19.22 -37.79
N GLY A 21 -16.42 -19.21 -36.88
CA GLY A 21 -16.54 -18.19 -35.89
C GLY A 21 -15.25 -18.21 -35.04
N ALA A 22 -14.37 -17.23 -35.26
CA ALA A 22 -13.26 -17.00 -34.37
C ALA A 22 -13.86 -16.71 -32.99
N ILE A 23 -13.89 -17.71 -32.11
CA ILE A 23 -14.10 -17.51 -30.70
C ILE A 23 -12.86 -16.71 -30.26
N THR A 24 -12.95 -15.41 -30.29
CA THR A 24 -12.01 -14.55 -29.56
C THR A 24 -12.13 -14.95 -28.11
N GLN A 25 -11.22 -15.79 -27.63
CA GLN A 25 -11.06 -16.09 -26.24
C GLN A 25 -10.73 -14.73 -25.60
N ALA A 26 -11.71 -14.13 -24.94
CA ALA A 26 -11.50 -12.91 -24.17
C ALA A 26 -10.41 -13.26 -23.16
N GLN A 27 -9.23 -12.69 -23.36
CA GLN A 27 -8.12 -12.86 -22.43
C GLN A 27 -8.61 -12.29 -21.09
N ALA A 28 -8.64 -13.13 -20.06
CA ALA A 28 -9.05 -12.71 -18.72
C ALA A 28 -8.23 -11.48 -18.33
N GLU A 29 -8.91 -10.43 -17.90
CA GLU A 29 -8.22 -9.24 -17.39
C GLU A 29 -7.46 -9.62 -16.14
N THR A 30 -6.26 -9.06 -15.94
CA THR A 30 -5.44 -9.35 -14.77
C THR A 30 -5.35 -8.10 -13.91
N LEU A 31 -5.67 -8.23 -12.62
CA LEU A 31 -5.36 -7.26 -11.57
C LEU A 31 -4.09 -7.71 -10.84
N ARG A 32 -3.01 -6.95 -10.93
CA ARG A 32 -1.75 -7.22 -10.24
C ARG A 32 -1.66 -6.37 -9.00
N ILE A 33 -1.65 -6.99 -7.81
CA ILE A 33 -1.65 -6.31 -6.53
C ILE A 33 -0.29 -6.44 -5.86
N GLY A 34 0.31 -5.29 -5.53
CA GLY A 34 1.48 -5.20 -4.66
C GLY A 34 1.05 -5.16 -3.18
N TYR A 35 1.67 -5.97 -2.35
CA TYR A 35 1.42 -5.97 -0.92
C TYR A 35 2.71 -6.06 -0.10
N GLN A 36 2.61 -5.73 1.18
CA GLN A 36 3.68 -5.87 2.16
C GLN A 36 3.21 -6.83 3.26
N LYS A 37 4.14 -7.34 4.06
CA LYS A 37 3.80 -8.24 5.19
C LYS A 37 3.21 -7.48 6.38
N TYR A 38 2.18 -6.69 6.14
CA TYR A 38 1.37 -6.03 7.16
C TYR A 38 0.01 -5.59 6.58
N GLY A 39 -0.90 -5.15 7.48
CA GLY A 39 -2.15 -4.49 7.11
C GLY A 39 -3.19 -5.40 6.47
N THR A 40 -4.20 -4.77 5.90
CA THR A 40 -5.42 -5.45 5.43
C THR A 40 -5.19 -6.33 4.21
N LEU A 41 -4.25 -5.96 3.30
CA LEU A 41 -4.05 -6.74 2.06
C LEU A 41 -3.46 -8.13 2.31
N VAL A 42 -2.65 -8.32 3.36
CA VAL A 42 -2.14 -9.66 3.68
C VAL A 42 -3.28 -10.60 4.13
N LEU A 43 -4.25 -10.07 4.85
CA LEU A 43 -5.45 -10.80 5.28
C LEU A 43 -6.39 -11.07 4.10
N LEU A 44 -6.63 -10.07 3.26
CA LEU A 44 -7.45 -10.21 2.06
C LEU A 44 -6.92 -11.32 1.16
N LYS A 45 -5.61 -11.33 0.91
CA LYS A 45 -4.92 -12.40 0.18
C LYS A 45 -5.11 -13.76 0.85
N ALA A 46 -4.96 -13.85 2.18
CA ALA A 46 -5.11 -15.10 2.91
C ALA A 46 -6.54 -15.68 2.84
N LYS A 47 -7.55 -14.82 2.86
CA LYS A 47 -8.96 -15.23 2.76
C LYS A 47 -9.38 -15.63 1.33
N GLY A 48 -8.75 -15.10 0.31
CA GLY A 48 -9.07 -15.39 -1.09
C GLY A 48 -10.48 -14.98 -1.53
N THR A 49 -11.10 -14.02 -0.83
CA THR A 49 -12.45 -13.54 -1.14
C THR A 49 -12.46 -12.66 -2.38
N LEU A 50 -11.44 -11.83 -2.55
CA LEU A 50 -11.28 -10.98 -3.70
C LEU A 50 -11.16 -11.78 -5.01
N GLU A 51 -10.31 -12.81 -5.00
CA GLU A 51 -10.11 -13.68 -6.16
C GLU A 51 -11.41 -14.33 -6.61
N LYS A 52 -12.21 -14.83 -5.65
CA LYS A 52 -13.51 -15.45 -5.94
C LYS A 52 -14.48 -14.45 -6.56
N ARG A 53 -14.58 -13.26 -5.96
CA ARG A 53 -15.52 -12.22 -6.42
C ARG A 53 -15.14 -11.68 -7.80
N LEU A 54 -13.84 -11.47 -8.06
CA LEU A 54 -13.36 -10.96 -9.35
C LEU A 54 -13.33 -12.02 -10.45
N ALA A 55 -13.15 -13.30 -10.12
CA ALA A 55 -13.27 -14.39 -11.08
C ALA A 55 -14.65 -14.44 -11.76
N GLU A 56 -15.73 -14.10 -11.01
CA GLU A 56 -17.08 -13.99 -11.56
C GLU A 56 -17.20 -12.88 -12.62
N GLN A 57 -16.31 -11.90 -12.58
CA GLN A 57 -16.21 -10.79 -13.54
C GLN A 57 -15.16 -11.06 -14.65
N GLY A 58 -14.54 -12.24 -14.67
CA GLY A 58 -13.50 -12.58 -15.64
C GLY A 58 -12.14 -11.93 -15.34
N VAL A 59 -11.89 -11.48 -14.11
CA VAL A 59 -10.63 -10.86 -13.70
C VAL A 59 -9.81 -11.84 -12.85
N GLU A 60 -8.56 -12.08 -13.27
CA GLU A 60 -7.57 -12.85 -12.52
C GLU A 60 -6.80 -11.93 -11.56
N VAL A 61 -6.63 -12.33 -10.30
CA VAL A 61 -5.84 -11.57 -9.32
C VAL A 61 -4.44 -12.18 -9.15
N LYS A 62 -3.41 -11.35 -9.24
CA LYS A 62 -2.00 -11.74 -8.99
C LYS A 62 -1.40 -10.88 -7.90
N TRP A 63 -0.70 -11.53 -6.94
CA TRP A 63 -0.10 -10.88 -5.79
C TRP A 63 1.42 -10.87 -5.90
N THR A 64 2.03 -9.71 -5.61
CA THR A 64 3.48 -9.55 -5.52
C THR A 64 3.86 -8.92 -4.18
N GLU A 65 4.78 -9.57 -3.45
CA GLU A 65 5.26 -9.08 -2.16
C GLU A 65 6.40 -8.08 -2.37
N PHE A 66 6.37 -6.99 -1.58
CA PHE A 66 7.41 -5.96 -1.54
C PHE A 66 7.92 -5.74 -0.12
N PRO A 67 9.21 -5.39 0.05
CA PRO A 67 9.81 -5.18 1.38
C PRO A 67 9.41 -3.84 2.03
N GLY A 68 8.84 -2.90 1.27
CA GLY A 68 8.47 -1.57 1.73
C GLY A 68 7.72 -0.76 0.68
N GLY A 69 7.09 0.32 1.13
CA GLY A 69 6.28 1.21 0.28
C GLY A 69 7.05 1.82 -0.91
N PRO A 70 8.25 2.37 -0.72
CA PRO A 70 9.02 2.91 -1.85
C PRO A 70 9.24 1.90 -2.98
N GLN A 71 9.61 0.64 -2.64
CA GLN A 71 9.84 -0.41 -3.62
C GLN A 71 8.53 -0.86 -4.29
N LEU A 72 7.41 -0.88 -3.55
CA LEU A 72 6.10 -1.17 -4.12
C LEU A 72 5.70 -0.10 -5.14
N LEU A 73 5.90 1.18 -4.83
CA LEU A 73 5.57 2.27 -5.75
C LEU A 73 6.50 2.35 -6.96
N GLU A 74 7.74 1.90 -6.85
CA GLU A 74 8.59 1.66 -8.02
C GLU A 74 7.99 0.58 -8.92
N GLY A 75 7.52 -0.53 -8.32
CA GLY A 75 6.79 -1.58 -9.05
C GLY A 75 5.53 -1.07 -9.74
N LEU A 76 4.79 -0.16 -9.10
CA LEU A 76 3.61 0.50 -9.66
C LEU A 76 4.00 1.44 -10.81
N ASN A 77 5.06 2.22 -10.65
CA ASN A 77 5.55 3.15 -11.67
C ASN A 77 6.04 2.45 -12.95
N VAL A 78 6.68 1.29 -12.83
CA VAL A 78 7.13 0.50 -14.00
C VAL A 78 6.06 -0.46 -14.53
N GLY A 79 4.85 -0.45 -13.96
CA GLY A 79 3.72 -1.26 -14.41
C GLY A 79 3.86 -2.75 -14.10
N SER A 80 4.65 -3.14 -13.11
CA SER A 80 4.71 -4.54 -12.64
C SER A 80 3.54 -4.90 -11.75
N VAL A 81 2.92 -3.91 -11.09
CA VAL A 81 1.66 -4.00 -10.35
C VAL A 81 0.73 -2.87 -10.75
N ASP A 82 -0.58 -3.06 -10.57
CA ASP A 82 -1.65 -2.12 -10.93
C ASP A 82 -2.22 -1.40 -9.72
N PHE A 83 -2.11 -2.03 -8.55
CA PHE A 83 -2.67 -1.57 -7.29
C PHE A 83 -1.77 -1.99 -6.12
N GLY A 84 -1.80 -1.24 -5.02
CA GLY A 84 -1.07 -1.61 -3.82
C GLY A 84 -1.33 -0.69 -2.64
N VAL A 85 -0.76 -1.04 -1.48
CA VAL A 85 -0.86 -0.29 -0.23
C VAL A 85 0.49 0.19 0.25
N THR A 86 0.55 1.44 0.69
CA THR A 86 1.74 2.01 1.35
C THR A 86 1.31 2.95 2.49
N GLY A 87 2.25 3.33 3.37
CA GLY A 87 2.05 4.47 4.26
C GLY A 87 1.96 5.79 3.49
N GLU A 88 1.81 6.89 4.22
CA GLU A 88 1.51 8.22 3.67
C GLU A 88 2.64 8.88 2.88
N THR A 89 3.90 8.59 3.17
CA THR A 89 5.04 9.29 2.55
C THR A 89 5.47 8.73 1.19
N PRO A 90 5.52 7.41 0.94
CA PRO A 90 5.99 6.87 -0.34
C PRO A 90 5.31 7.47 -1.58
N PRO A 91 3.97 7.70 -1.59
CA PRO A 91 3.31 8.30 -2.74
C PRO A 91 3.81 9.71 -3.08
N VAL A 92 4.20 10.49 -2.08
CA VAL A 92 4.77 11.84 -2.27
C VAL A 92 6.09 11.76 -3.05
N PHE A 93 6.97 10.82 -2.68
CA PHE A 93 8.23 10.62 -3.39
C PHE A 93 8.02 10.06 -4.80
N ALA A 94 7.10 9.11 -4.97
CA ALA A 94 6.77 8.55 -6.28
C ALA A 94 6.20 9.62 -7.24
N GLN A 95 5.25 10.43 -6.76
CA GLN A 95 4.67 11.53 -7.53
C GLN A 95 5.74 12.58 -7.87
N ALA A 96 6.64 12.92 -6.95
CA ALA A 96 7.75 13.83 -7.20
C ALA A 96 8.71 13.31 -8.28
N ALA A 97 8.88 11.99 -8.36
CA ALA A 97 9.64 11.29 -9.39
C ALA A 97 8.88 11.13 -10.72
N GLY A 98 7.60 11.52 -10.78
CA GLY A 98 6.80 11.51 -12.02
C GLY A 98 5.96 10.24 -12.21
N ALA A 99 5.73 9.44 -11.16
CA ALA A 99 4.85 8.28 -11.24
C ALA A 99 3.40 8.69 -11.55
N ASP A 100 2.77 7.99 -12.49
CA ASP A 100 1.37 8.20 -12.89
C ASP A 100 0.45 7.31 -12.05
N LEU A 101 0.17 7.77 -10.84
CA LEU A 101 -0.61 7.06 -9.81
C LEU A 101 -1.79 7.90 -9.32
N LEU A 102 -2.81 7.21 -8.80
CA LEU A 102 -3.97 7.82 -8.14
C LEU A 102 -4.11 7.27 -6.72
N TYR A 103 -4.45 8.16 -5.78
CA TYR A 103 -4.91 7.78 -4.45
C TYR A 103 -6.36 7.33 -4.55
N VAL A 104 -6.62 6.08 -4.20
CA VAL A 104 -7.94 5.45 -4.34
C VAL A 104 -8.70 5.48 -3.02
N ALA A 105 -8.05 5.05 -1.93
CA ALA A 105 -8.64 4.96 -0.60
C ALA A 105 -7.54 5.10 0.47
N HIS A 106 -7.97 5.28 1.71
CA HIS A 106 -7.09 5.30 2.88
C HIS A 106 -7.69 4.49 4.04
N GLU A 107 -6.87 4.14 5.00
CA GLU A 107 -7.31 3.64 6.30
C GLU A 107 -7.23 4.73 7.38
N PRO A 108 -7.97 4.59 8.51
CA PRO A 108 -7.89 5.50 9.63
C PRO A 108 -6.46 5.67 10.16
N PRO A 109 -6.19 6.75 10.92
CA PRO A 109 -4.87 6.99 11.52
C PRO A 109 -4.39 5.81 12.39
N ALA A 110 -3.09 5.51 12.30
CA ALA A 110 -2.43 4.46 13.07
C ALA A 110 -1.06 4.94 13.62
N PRO A 111 -0.99 6.06 14.37
CA PRO A 111 0.26 6.70 14.76
C PRO A 111 1.15 5.83 15.65
N THR A 112 0.60 4.86 16.38
CA THR A 112 1.37 3.93 17.22
C THR A 112 2.02 2.78 16.45
N GLY A 113 1.67 2.61 15.17
CA GLY A 113 2.18 1.56 14.29
C GLY A 113 3.57 1.86 13.71
N GLU A 114 4.21 2.95 14.14
CA GLU A 114 5.57 3.33 13.79
C GLU A 114 6.27 4.05 14.94
N ALA A 115 7.59 3.88 15.07
CA ALA A 115 8.35 4.47 16.16
C ALA A 115 9.83 4.68 15.85
N ILE A 116 10.44 5.58 16.60
CA ILE A 116 11.88 5.71 16.77
C ILE A 116 12.29 4.78 17.92
N LEU A 117 13.11 3.79 17.60
CA LEU A 117 13.63 2.79 18.54
C LEU A 117 15.09 3.06 18.88
N VAL A 118 15.45 2.78 20.12
CA VAL A 118 16.85 2.75 20.59
C VAL A 118 17.14 1.39 21.23
N PRO A 119 18.40 0.92 21.26
CA PRO A 119 18.78 -0.30 21.96
C PRO A 119 18.36 -0.24 23.44
N LYS A 120 18.12 -1.41 24.07
CA LYS A 120 17.71 -1.55 25.47
C LYS A 120 18.58 -0.70 26.41
N ASP A 121 19.89 -0.82 26.27
CA ASP A 121 20.89 -0.19 27.15
C ASP A 121 21.42 1.14 26.59
N SER A 122 20.73 1.72 25.60
CA SER A 122 21.12 3.01 25.03
C SER A 122 21.02 4.12 26.08
N PRO A 123 22.02 5.01 26.19
CA PRO A 123 21.95 6.18 27.06
C PRO A 123 20.94 7.23 26.56
N ILE A 124 20.50 7.15 25.30
CA ILE A 124 19.58 8.09 24.67
C ILE A 124 18.19 7.95 25.30
N GLN A 125 17.68 9.03 25.92
CA GLN A 125 16.41 9.06 26.61
C GLN A 125 15.36 9.96 25.94
N SER A 126 15.79 10.83 25.02
CA SER A 126 14.92 11.78 24.33
C SER A 126 15.32 11.93 22.85
N VAL A 127 14.39 12.41 22.01
CA VAL A 127 14.66 12.73 20.60
C VAL A 127 15.75 13.82 20.47
N ALA A 128 15.82 14.77 21.40
CA ALA A 128 16.85 15.81 21.39
C ALA A 128 18.28 15.24 21.47
N GLU A 129 18.46 14.08 22.09
CA GLU A 129 19.76 13.41 22.20
C GLU A 129 20.18 12.64 20.94
N LEU A 130 19.33 12.63 19.92
CA LEU A 130 19.70 12.10 18.59
C LEU A 130 20.64 13.04 17.82
N LYS A 131 20.91 14.25 18.32
CA LYS A 131 21.87 15.17 17.69
C LYS A 131 23.22 14.50 17.50
N GLY A 132 23.72 14.50 16.26
CA GLY A 132 24.98 13.87 15.88
C GLY A 132 24.94 12.33 15.77
N LYS A 133 23.81 11.69 16.05
CA LYS A 133 23.65 10.24 16.08
C LYS A 133 23.35 9.66 14.69
N LYS A 134 23.69 8.39 14.51
CA LYS A 134 23.34 7.61 13.32
C LYS A 134 21.95 7.02 13.47
N VAL A 135 21.03 7.45 12.62
CA VAL A 135 19.62 7.01 12.67
C VAL A 135 19.28 6.25 11.40
N ALA A 136 18.99 4.94 11.53
CA ALA A 136 18.60 4.10 10.41
C ALA A 136 17.12 4.30 10.08
N LEU A 137 16.80 4.35 8.79
CA LEU A 137 15.43 4.42 8.28
C LEU A 137 15.36 4.01 6.81
N ASN A 138 14.18 3.64 6.34
CA ASN A 138 13.93 3.48 4.90
C ASN A 138 13.58 4.85 4.29
N LYS A 139 14.44 5.36 3.42
CA LYS A 139 14.26 6.67 2.77
C LYS A 139 12.94 6.75 2.00
N GLY A 140 12.19 7.81 2.21
CA GLY A 140 10.92 8.05 1.49
C GLY A 140 9.75 7.18 1.98
N SER A 141 9.91 6.43 3.08
CA SER A 141 8.80 5.75 3.76
C SER A 141 8.11 6.64 4.79
N ASN A 142 6.96 6.18 5.34
CA ASN A 142 6.23 6.90 6.39
C ASN A 142 7.12 7.27 7.59
N VAL A 143 7.99 6.36 8.04
CA VAL A 143 8.92 6.65 9.16
C VAL A 143 9.95 7.74 8.85
N HIS A 144 10.15 8.09 7.60
CA HIS A 144 10.94 9.28 7.24
C HIS A 144 10.21 10.56 7.67
N TYR A 145 8.89 10.62 7.48
CA TYR A 145 8.07 11.74 7.94
C TYR A 145 7.99 11.79 9.46
N LEU A 146 7.76 10.65 10.13
CA LEU A 146 7.81 10.57 11.59
C LEU A 146 9.13 11.13 12.13
N LEU A 147 10.28 10.72 11.57
CA LEU A 147 11.58 11.22 12.03
C LEU A 147 11.71 12.74 11.87
N VAL A 148 11.31 13.29 10.73
CA VAL A 148 11.31 14.74 10.49
C VAL A 148 10.46 15.46 11.54
N ARG A 149 9.23 15.00 11.75
CA ARG A 149 8.31 15.62 12.71
C ARG A 149 8.79 15.51 14.16
N ALA A 150 9.36 14.36 14.54
CA ALA A 150 9.90 14.15 15.87
C ALA A 150 11.14 15.04 16.15
N LEU A 151 12.01 15.21 15.14
CA LEU A 151 13.16 16.11 15.27
C LEU A 151 12.71 17.58 15.40
N GLU A 152 11.75 18.02 14.59
CA GLU A 152 11.19 19.38 14.67
C GLU A 152 10.55 19.65 16.04
N ASP A 153 9.75 18.70 16.55
CA ASP A 153 9.12 18.78 17.88
C ASP A 153 10.16 18.89 19.00
N ALA A 154 11.33 18.23 18.84
CA ALA A 154 12.45 18.30 19.75
C ALA A 154 13.38 19.52 19.52
N GLY A 155 13.05 20.45 18.61
CA GLY A 155 13.84 21.63 18.27
C GLY A 155 15.11 21.33 17.46
N LEU A 156 15.17 20.15 16.81
CA LEU A 156 16.27 19.75 15.94
C LEU A 156 15.91 19.91 14.46
N LYS A 157 16.96 20.07 13.63
CA LYS A 157 16.85 19.99 12.18
C LYS A 157 17.21 18.58 11.71
N TYR A 158 16.69 18.19 10.55
CA TYR A 158 17.07 16.91 9.93
C TYR A 158 18.59 16.80 9.69
N SER A 159 19.27 17.93 9.43
CA SER A 159 20.73 18.00 9.28
C SER A 159 21.51 17.81 10.59
N ASP A 160 20.85 17.81 11.74
CA ASP A 160 21.51 17.62 13.04
C ASP A 160 21.79 16.15 13.36
N ILE A 161 21.25 15.22 12.58
CA ILE A 161 21.49 13.77 12.68
C ILE A 161 22.30 13.24 11.51
N GLN A 162 22.74 11.97 11.58
CA GLN A 162 23.35 11.23 10.48
C GLN A 162 22.37 10.16 9.98
N PRO A 163 21.53 10.44 8.96
CA PRO A 163 20.60 9.45 8.48
C PRO A 163 21.33 8.33 7.73
N VAL A 164 20.96 7.08 8.04
CA VAL A 164 21.47 5.87 7.40
C VAL A 164 20.33 5.20 6.67
N TYR A 165 20.32 5.29 5.34
CA TYR A 165 19.23 4.79 4.52
C TYR A 165 19.41 3.30 4.23
N LEU A 166 18.57 2.48 4.83
CA LEU A 166 18.59 1.02 4.72
C LEU A 166 17.17 0.47 4.56
N PRO A 167 16.97 -0.59 3.78
CA PRO A 167 15.73 -1.35 3.83
C PRO A 167 15.57 -2.03 5.20
N PRO A 168 14.33 -2.41 5.60
CA PRO A 168 14.03 -2.86 6.96
C PRO A 168 14.93 -3.98 7.49
N ALA A 169 15.22 -5.02 6.70
CA ALA A 169 16.06 -6.14 7.11
C ALA A 169 17.50 -5.72 7.40
N ASP A 170 18.09 -4.88 6.54
CA ASP A 170 19.45 -4.38 6.71
C ASP A 170 19.53 -3.39 7.87
N ALA A 171 18.50 -2.56 8.04
CA ALA A 171 18.40 -1.63 9.17
C ALA A 171 18.32 -2.39 10.50
N ARG A 172 17.51 -3.47 10.57
CA ARG A 172 17.48 -4.36 11.72
C ARG A 172 18.85 -4.92 12.05
N ALA A 173 19.55 -5.48 11.04
CA ALA A 173 20.86 -6.05 11.25
C ALA A 173 21.90 -5.00 11.67
N ALA A 174 21.81 -3.75 11.17
CA ALA A 174 22.67 -2.64 11.61
C ALA A 174 22.39 -2.23 13.05
N PHE A 175 21.10 -2.21 13.45
CA PHE A 175 20.66 -1.90 14.78
C PHE A 175 21.12 -2.95 15.82
N GLU A 176 20.93 -4.23 15.50
CA GLU A 176 21.38 -5.36 16.37
C GLU A 176 22.89 -5.36 16.60
N ARG A 177 23.68 -4.97 15.60
CA ARG A 177 25.16 -4.88 15.72
C ARG A 177 25.66 -3.59 16.36
N GLY A 178 24.76 -2.65 16.72
CA GLY A 178 25.15 -1.34 17.25
C GLY A 178 25.86 -0.45 16.21
N SER A 179 25.65 -0.68 14.91
CA SER A 179 26.23 0.13 13.82
C SER A 179 25.48 1.45 13.63
N VAL A 180 24.26 1.56 14.20
CA VAL A 180 23.44 2.76 14.29
C VAL A 180 22.96 2.95 15.72
N ASP A 181 22.69 4.20 16.11
CA ASP A 181 22.27 4.56 17.46
C ASP A 181 20.75 4.44 17.67
N ALA A 182 19.99 4.61 16.58
CA ALA A 182 18.53 4.51 16.58
C ALA A 182 18.03 3.92 15.26
N TRP A 183 16.82 3.38 15.29
CA TRP A 183 16.14 2.83 14.11
C TRP A 183 14.69 3.32 14.09
N VAL A 184 14.27 3.94 12.99
CA VAL A 184 12.89 4.37 12.78
C VAL A 184 12.20 3.37 11.89
N ILE A 185 11.14 2.74 12.40
CA ILE A 185 10.53 1.59 11.74
C ILE A 185 9.04 1.47 12.10
N TRP A 186 8.31 0.71 11.28
CA TRP A 186 6.89 0.39 11.43
C TRP A 186 6.66 -1.08 11.80
N ASP A 187 5.42 -1.39 12.23
CA ASP A 187 5.01 -2.75 12.51
C ASP A 187 4.91 -3.62 11.23
N PRO A 188 5.25 -4.91 11.27
CA PRO A 188 5.58 -5.71 12.49
C PRO A 188 7.04 -5.65 12.93
N PHE A 189 7.91 -4.91 12.23
CA PHE A 189 9.34 -4.81 12.61
C PHE A 189 9.50 -4.10 13.95
N GLN A 190 8.67 -3.10 14.25
CA GLN A 190 8.68 -2.39 15.52
C GLN A 190 8.41 -3.35 16.68
N SER A 191 7.26 -4.04 16.67
CA SER A 191 6.89 -4.99 17.72
C SER A 191 7.87 -6.15 17.81
N ALA A 192 8.43 -6.63 16.70
CA ALA A 192 9.47 -7.64 16.70
C ALA A 192 10.76 -7.12 17.39
N ALA A 193 11.19 -5.90 17.13
CA ALA A 193 12.35 -5.30 17.79
C ALA A 193 12.11 -5.08 19.29
N GLU A 194 10.93 -4.60 19.66
CA GLU A 194 10.53 -4.41 21.06
C GLU A 194 10.57 -5.73 21.83
N GLN A 195 10.04 -6.82 21.26
CA GLN A 195 9.92 -8.10 21.96
C GLN A 195 11.21 -8.95 21.89
N GLN A 196 11.86 -9.01 20.74
CA GLN A 196 13.00 -9.90 20.52
C GLN A 196 14.35 -9.25 20.88
N LEU A 197 14.49 -7.93 20.68
CA LEU A 197 15.72 -7.18 20.98
C LEU A 197 15.58 -6.33 22.24
N GLN A 198 14.41 -6.31 22.85
CA GLN A 198 14.09 -5.43 23.98
C GLN A 198 14.38 -3.95 23.65
N ALA A 199 14.23 -3.58 22.37
CA ALA A 199 14.37 -2.19 21.95
C ALA A 199 13.37 -1.31 22.69
N ARG A 200 13.81 -0.10 23.06
CA ARG A 200 12.95 0.88 23.72
C ARG A 200 12.38 1.84 22.68
N THR A 201 11.08 2.06 22.73
CA THR A 201 10.45 3.16 22.00
C THR A 201 10.84 4.49 22.61
N LEU A 202 11.55 5.30 21.84
CA LEU A 202 11.93 6.67 22.22
C LEU A 202 10.76 7.63 21.95
N ARG A 203 10.11 7.49 20.78
CA ARG A 203 8.96 8.27 20.34
C ARG A 203 8.18 7.49 19.29
N ASP A 204 6.86 7.44 19.38
CA ASP A 204 5.95 7.00 18.33
C ASP A 204 5.30 8.18 17.57
N GLY A 205 4.37 7.91 16.68
CA GLY A 205 3.69 8.93 15.88
C GLY A 205 2.63 9.74 16.63
N THR A 206 2.24 9.33 17.84
CA THR A 206 1.13 9.96 18.58
C THR A 206 1.31 11.46 18.74
N GLY A 207 0.34 12.23 18.20
CA GLY A 207 0.36 13.70 18.23
C GLY A 207 1.37 14.37 17.29
N LEU A 208 2.10 13.60 16.46
CA LEU A 208 3.04 14.11 15.46
C LEU A 208 2.61 13.84 14.03
N VAL A 209 2.15 12.61 13.74
CA VAL A 209 1.77 12.13 12.42
C VAL A 209 0.53 11.26 12.53
N ASP A 210 -0.25 11.19 11.48
CA ASP A 210 -1.43 10.33 11.40
C ASP A 210 -1.06 8.88 11.03
N ASN A 211 -0.01 8.70 10.24
CA ASN A 211 0.41 7.40 9.71
C ASN A 211 -0.73 6.67 8.99
N HIS A 212 -1.39 7.37 8.06
CA HIS A 212 -2.39 6.76 7.19
C HIS A 212 -1.78 5.69 6.28
N GLN A 213 -2.53 4.63 6.03
CA GLN A 213 -2.27 3.74 4.92
C GLN A 213 -3.07 4.19 3.71
N PHE A 214 -2.43 4.29 2.55
CA PHE A 214 -3.07 4.65 1.28
C PHE A 214 -3.08 3.47 0.32
N TYR A 215 -4.23 3.26 -0.29
CA TYR A 215 -4.41 2.39 -1.44
C TYR A 215 -4.24 3.20 -2.71
N LEU A 216 -3.33 2.75 -3.55
CA LEU A 216 -2.96 3.44 -4.78
C LEU A 216 -3.14 2.53 -5.99
N ALA A 217 -3.51 3.12 -7.11
CA ALA A 217 -3.56 2.43 -8.39
C ALA A 217 -2.76 3.17 -9.45
N THR A 218 -2.30 2.47 -10.48
CA THR A 218 -1.85 3.14 -11.70
C THR A 218 -3.05 3.85 -12.33
N LYS A 219 -2.84 5.08 -12.80
CA LYS A 219 -3.91 5.84 -13.43
C LYS A 219 -4.53 5.11 -14.62
N PRO A 220 -3.75 4.51 -15.55
CA PRO A 220 -4.33 3.76 -16.66
C PRO A 220 -5.23 2.57 -16.23
N TYR A 221 -4.85 1.85 -15.15
CA TYR A 221 -5.67 0.75 -14.65
C TYR A 221 -6.97 1.25 -14.01
N ALA A 222 -6.87 2.26 -13.15
CA ALA A 222 -8.02 2.81 -12.44
C ALA A 222 -9.06 3.44 -13.39
N GLU A 223 -8.60 4.13 -14.43
CA GLU A 223 -9.49 4.73 -15.44
C GLU A 223 -10.17 3.67 -16.33
N LYS A 224 -9.45 2.59 -16.66
CA LYS A 224 -9.98 1.50 -17.49
C LYS A 224 -10.93 0.59 -16.70
N ASN A 225 -10.68 0.36 -15.42
CA ASN A 225 -11.34 -0.66 -14.59
C ASN A 225 -11.97 -0.11 -13.31
N PRO A 226 -12.78 0.96 -13.36
CA PRO A 226 -13.30 1.61 -12.17
C PRO A 226 -14.19 0.69 -11.31
N GLN A 227 -14.92 -0.26 -11.93
CA GLN A 227 -15.73 -1.24 -11.20
C GLN A 227 -14.85 -2.20 -10.39
N VAL A 228 -13.72 -2.67 -10.97
CA VAL A 228 -12.77 -3.53 -10.27
C VAL A 228 -12.18 -2.81 -9.06
N ILE A 229 -11.83 -1.52 -9.22
CA ILE A 229 -11.36 -0.68 -8.11
C ILE A 229 -12.44 -0.57 -7.01
N GLY A 230 -13.70 -0.36 -7.39
CA GLY A 230 -14.82 -0.31 -6.43
C GLY A 230 -14.96 -1.61 -5.62
N VAL A 231 -14.98 -2.75 -6.31
CA VAL A 231 -15.02 -4.08 -5.67
C VAL A 231 -13.84 -4.29 -4.72
N LEU A 232 -12.64 -3.90 -5.13
CA LEU A 232 -11.44 -4.05 -4.33
C LEU A 232 -11.51 -3.23 -3.03
N VAL A 233 -11.96 -1.97 -3.10
CA VAL A 233 -12.12 -1.12 -1.89
C VAL A 233 -13.19 -1.70 -0.95
N GLU A 234 -14.30 -2.22 -1.49
CA GLU A 234 -15.33 -2.88 -0.69
C GLU A 234 -14.80 -4.13 0.03
N GLU A 235 -14.04 -4.99 -0.66
CA GLU A 235 -13.41 -6.17 -0.04
C GLU A 235 -12.41 -5.77 1.06
N ILE A 236 -11.59 -4.75 0.81
CA ILE A 236 -10.64 -4.24 1.81
C ILE A 236 -11.40 -3.72 3.04
N ARG A 237 -12.47 -2.93 2.84
CA ARG A 237 -13.33 -2.43 3.93
C ARG A 237 -13.91 -3.59 4.74
N SER A 238 -14.50 -4.57 4.07
CA SER A 238 -15.11 -5.74 4.70
C SER A 238 -14.10 -6.53 5.56
N ILE A 239 -12.87 -6.71 5.07
CA ILE A 239 -11.79 -7.33 5.85
C ILE A 239 -11.43 -6.47 7.06
N GLY A 240 -11.32 -5.15 6.89
CA GLY A 240 -11.02 -4.23 7.99
C GLY A 240 -12.06 -4.27 9.10
N GLU A 241 -13.35 -4.22 8.74
CA GLU A 241 -14.48 -4.34 9.67
C GLU A 241 -14.44 -5.70 10.39
N TRP A 242 -14.17 -6.79 9.66
CA TRP A 242 -14.04 -8.10 10.27
C TRP A 242 -12.89 -8.15 11.29
N VAL A 243 -11.71 -7.57 10.98
CA VAL A 243 -10.55 -7.53 11.90
C VAL A 243 -10.89 -6.83 13.19
N GLN A 244 -11.61 -5.69 13.13
CA GLN A 244 -11.99 -4.94 14.34
C GLN A 244 -12.81 -5.78 15.32
N GLY A 245 -13.66 -6.68 14.82
CA GLY A 245 -14.46 -7.59 15.64
C GLY A 245 -13.77 -8.92 15.98
N ASN A 246 -12.64 -9.26 15.31
CA ASN A 246 -12.03 -10.60 15.37
C ASN A 246 -10.50 -10.55 15.46
N LEU A 247 -9.98 -9.68 16.33
CA LEU A 247 -8.53 -9.38 16.41
C LEU A 247 -7.69 -10.65 16.68
N ASP A 248 -8.16 -11.54 17.56
CA ASP A 248 -7.47 -12.80 17.88
C ASP A 248 -7.40 -13.73 16.66
N GLU A 249 -8.53 -13.92 15.97
CA GLU A 249 -8.59 -14.76 14.77
C GLU A 249 -7.75 -14.18 13.64
N ALA A 250 -7.80 -12.86 13.43
CA ALA A 250 -6.96 -12.16 12.45
C ALA A 250 -5.47 -12.39 12.77
N THR A 251 -5.09 -12.30 14.05
CA THR A 251 -3.73 -12.58 14.50
C THR A 251 -3.31 -14.01 14.16
N ASP A 252 -4.16 -14.99 14.47
CA ASP A 252 -3.88 -16.40 14.21
C ASP A 252 -3.71 -16.70 12.71
N GLN A 253 -4.45 -16.01 11.85
CA GLN A 253 -4.31 -16.12 10.40
C GLN A 253 -3.04 -15.44 9.85
N VAL A 254 -2.63 -14.31 10.43
CA VAL A 254 -1.50 -13.51 9.92
C VAL A 254 -0.16 -13.99 10.46
N ALA A 255 -0.05 -14.44 11.70
CA ALA A 255 1.21 -14.82 12.34
C ALA A 255 2.06 -15.80 11.51
N PRO A 256 1.51 -16.92 10.98
CA PRO A 256 2.30 -17.83 10.13
C PRO A 256 2.75 -17.19 8.81
N LEU A 257 1.98 -16.25 8.26
CA LEU A 257 2.34 -15.54 7.01
C LEU A 257 3.50 -14.57 7.22
N LEU A 258 3.57 -13.96 8.41
CA LEU A 258 4.67 -13.06 8.78
C LEU A 258 5.91 -13.83 9.24
N GLY A 259 5.78 -15.08 9.65
CA GLY A 259 6.85 -15.86 10.28
C GLY A 259 7.21 -15.32 11.67
N LEU A 260 6.25 -14.74 12.39
CA LEU A 260 6.40 -14.17 13.72
C LEU A 260 5.57 -14.94 14.75
N SER A 261 5.92 -14.79 16.03
CA SER A 261 5.10 -15.35 17.10
C SER A 261 3.74 -14.63 17.15
N ARG A 262 2.74 -15.36 17.69
CA ARG A 262 1.39 -14.82 17.87
C ARG A 262 1.38 -13.50 18.65
N ASP A 263 2.15 -13.43 19.74
CA ASP A 263 2.17 -12.24 20.62
C ASP A 263 2.72 -11.02 19.91
N ILE A 264 3.80 -11.17 19.15
CA ILE A 264 4.36 -10.08 18.33
C ILE A 264 3.35 -9.65 17.27
N THR A 265 2.74 -10.61 16.59
CA THR A 265 1.75 -10.35 15.54
C THR A 265 0.50 -9.66 16.10
N TYR A 266 0.03 -10.06 17.29
CA TYR A 266 -1.11 -9.42 17.96
C TYR A 266 -0.87 -7.93 18.20
N ILE A 267 0.32 -7.56 18.69
CA ILE A 267 0.69 -6.16 18.91
C ILE A 267 0.64 -5.39 17.58
N ALA A 268 1.26 -5.95 16.54
CA ALA A 268 1.31 -5.33 15.23
C ALA A 268 -0.09 -5.16 14.61
N VAL A 269 -0.93 -6.21 14.65
CA VAL A 269 -2.31 -6.16 14.13
C VAL A 269 -3.16 -5.15 14.90
N LYS A 270 -3.01 -5.08 16.23
CA LYS A 270 -3.76 -4.15 17.08
C LYS A 270 -3.41 -2.68 16.83
N ARG A 271 -2.18 -2.36 16.41
CA ARG A 271 -1.71 -0.99 16.15
C ARG A 271 -2.11 -0.44 14.79
N GLN A 272 -2.65 -1.27 13.87
CA GLN A 272 -3.10 -0.82 12.55
C GLN A 272 -4.45 -0.12 12.61
N GLY A 273 -4.66 0.85 11.71
CA GLY A 273 -5.98 1.38 11.39
C GLY A 273 -6.70 0.45 10.40
N TYR A 274 -7.97 0.16 10.65
CA TYR A 274 -8.81 -0.68 9.79
C TYR A 274 -10.08 0.04 9.40
N GLY A 275 -10.58 -0.20 8.19
CA GLY A 275 -11.79 0.38 7.67
C GLY A 275 -11.51 1.34 6.52
N ALA A 276 -11.20 0.78 5.35
CA ALA A 276 -10.88 1.55 4.16
C ALA A 276 -12.02 2.49 3.76
N GLN A 277 -11.68 3.75 3.48
CA GLN A 277 -12.58 4.81 3.06
C GLN A 277 -12.03 5.48 1.80
N PHE A 278 -12.90 6.04 0.96
CA PHE A 278 -12.46 6.90 -0.13
C PHE A 278 -11.83 8.18 0.43
N ILE A 279 -10.92 8.77 -0.36
CA ILE A 279 -10.13 9.93 0.08
C ILE A 279 -11.04 11.11 0.38
N THR A 280 -10.93 11.67 1.58
CA THR A 280 -11.69 12.82 2.07
C THR A 280 -10.87 14.13 2.00
N PRO A 281 -11.52 15.32 2.03
CA PRO A 281 -10.81 16.60 1.94
C PRO A 281 -9.78 16.83 3.04
N ASP A 282 -10.05 16.40 4.27
CA ASP A 282 -9.14 16.49 5.40
C ASP A 282 -7.90 15.61 5.23
N VAL A 283 -8.07 14.40 4.67
CA VAL A 283 -6.95 13.51 4.32
C VAL A 283 -6.11 14.08 3.17
N ILE A 284 -6.73 14.72 2.18
CA ILE A 284 -5.99 15.45 1.13
C ILE A 284 -5.14 16.56 1.75
N GLU A 285 -5.71 17.34 2.69
CA GLU A 285 -4.99 18.41 3.36
C GLU A 285 -3.82 17.87 4.21
N ALA A 286 -4.04 16.79 4.95
CA ALA A 286 -2.99 16.13 5.72
C ALA A 286 -1.85 15.64 4.80
N GLN A 287 -2.19 14.98 3.69
CA GLN A 287 -1.21 14.50 2.72
C GLN A 287 -0.48 15.64 2.01
N GLN A 288 -1.15 16.79 1.77
CA GLN A 288 -0.51 17.99 1.22
C GLN A 288 0.56 18.54 2.17
N LYS A 289 0.31 18.55 3.50
CA LYS A 289 1.30 18.96 4.50
C LYS A 289 2.56 18.11 4.47
N ILE A 290 2.42 16.79 4.24
CA ILE A 290 3.58 15.90 4.08
C ILE A 290 4.38 16.30 2.83
N ALA A 291 3.71 16.50 1.71
CA ALA A 291 4.35 16.91 0.46
C ALA A 291 5.08 18.26 0.59
N ASP A 292 4.46 19.23 1.25
CA ASP A 292 5.05 20.54 1.49
C ASP A 292 6.28 20.44 2.41
N THR A 293 6.21 19.65 3.48
CA THR A 293 7.35 19.41 4.38
C THR A 293 8.57 18.89 3.63
N PHE A 294 8.40 17.87 2.80
CA PHE A 294 9.52 17.31 2.02
C PHE A 294 10.03 18.25 0.92
N SER A 295 9.15 19.08 0.37
CA SER A 295 9.55 20.14 -0.58
C SER A 295 10.38 21.22 0.11
N ASP A 296 9.96 21.70 1.27
CA ASP A 296 10.64 22.75 2.04
C ASP A 296 12.01 22.28 2.55
N LEU A 297 12.12 21.01 2.93
CA LEU A 297 13.38 20.35 3.26
C LEU A 297 14.27 20.04 2.03
N LYS A 298 13.79 20.30 0.81
CA LYS A 298 14.47 19.98 -0.45
C LYS A 298 14.79 18.47 -0.59
N LEU A 299 13.98 17.62 0.01
CA LEU A 299 14.07 16.17 -0.09
C LEU A 299 13.33 15.63 -1.31
N ILE A 300 12.43 16.43 -1.88
CA ILE A 300 11.83 16.23 -3.20
C ILE A 300 12.13 17.45 -4.10
N PRO A 301 12.22 17.26 -5.44
CA PRO A 301 12.73 18.29 -6.34
C PRO A 301 11.70 19.39 -6.69
N LYS A 302 10.42 19.18 -6.40
CA LYS A 302 9.33 20.09 -6.79
C LYS A 302 8.19 20.07 -5.77
N ARG A 303 7.40 21.16 -5.72
CA ARG A 303 6.11 21.16 -5.01
C ARG A 303 5.10 20.29 -5.75
N LEU A 304 4.26 19.61 -4.99
CA LEU A 304 3.21 18.73 -5.48
C LEU A 304 1.84 19.33 -5.14
N VAL A 305 0.84 18.92 -5.91
CA VAL A 305 -0.58 19.21 -5.65
C VAL A 305 -1.28 17.86 -5.49
N ILE A 306 -1.55 17.47 -4.26
CA ILE A 306 -2.08 16.12 -3.94
C ILE A 306 -3.48 15.93 -4.52
N LYS A 307 -4.33 16.97 -4.49
CA LYS A 307 -5.69 16.87 -5.03
C LYS A 307 -5.77 16.48 -6.52
N ASP A 308 -4.69 16.72 -7.30
CA ASP A 308 -4.67 16.46 -8.74
C ASP A 308 -4.52 14.94 -9.07
N VAL A 309 -4.19 14.15 -8.07
CA VAL A 309 -3.96 12.69 -8.21
C VAL A 309 -4.90 11.86 -7.34
N ILE A 310 -6.07 12.39 -7.03
CA ILE A 310 -7.13 11.65 -6.32
C ILE A 310 -8.01 10.95 -7.34
N TRP A 311 -8.25 9.66 -7.15
CA TRP A 311 -9.20 8.91 -7.95
C TRP A 311 -10.63 9.36 -7.65
N THR A 312 -11.38 9.65 -8.70
CA THR A 312 -12.80 10.00 -8.59
C THR A 312 -13.63 8.84 -9.11
N ARG A 313 -14.51 8.32 -8.29
CA ARG A 313 -15.43 7.26 -8.68
C ARG A 313 -16.33 7.77 -9.84
N PRO A 314 -16.48 7.01 -10.93
CA PRO A 314 -17.27 7.45 -12.09
C PRO A 314 -18.75 7.73 -11.78
N ASP A 315 -19.29 7.06 -10.75
CA ASP A 315 -20.70 7.20 -10.32
C ASP A 315 -20.93 8.42 -9.41
N GLY A 316 -19.93 9.29 -9.28
CA GLY A 316 -19.96 10.47 -8.42
C GLY A 316 -19.51 10.21 -6.97
N PRO A 317 -19.48 11.26 -6.13
CA PRO A 317 -19.21 11.08 -4.71
C PRO A 317 -20.24 10.09 -4.14
N ALA A 318 -19.79 9.16 -3.28
CA ALA A 318 -20.66 8.22 -2.61
C ALA A 318 -21.90 8.98 -2.12
N SER A 319 -23.10 8.52 -2.53
CA SER A 319 -24.34 9.16 -2.10
C SER A 319 -24.31 9.27 -0.59
N GLU A 320 -24.93 10.32 -0.03
CA GLU A 320 -25.11 10.52 1.43
C GLU A 320 -25.75 9.31 2.14
N THR A 321 -26.07 8.27 1.40
CA THR A 321 -26.63 6.98 1.86
C THR A 321 -25.58 5.88 2.08
N ASP A 322 -24.27 6.16 1.98
CA ASP A 322 -23.25 5.18 2.39
C ASP A 322 -23.36 5.00 3.92
N PRO A 323 -23.69 3.77 4.41
CA PRO A 323 -23.89 3.51 5.84
C PRO A 323 -22.71 3.94 6.73
N ALA A 324 -21.50 4.01 6.19
CA ALA A 324 -20.31 4.48 6.88
C ALA A 324 -20.34 5.99 7.19
N ASN A 325 -21.04 6.79 6.39
CA ASN A 325 -21.20 8.24 6.63
C ASN A 325 -22.33 8.57 7.62
N VAL A 326 -23.30 7.68 7.78
CA VAL A 326 -24.44 7.90 8.70
C VAL A 326 -24.04 7.65 10.16
N ALA A 327 -23.06 6.81 10.42
CA ALA A 327 -22.59 6.47 11.77
C ALA A 327 -21.70 7.57 12.41
N GLN A 328 -21.18 8.52 11.64
CA GLN A 328 -20.34 9.63 12.14
C GLN A 328 -21.12 10.95 12.38
N ALA A 329 -22.39 11.00 12.01
CA ALA A 329 -23.25 12.18 12.18
C ALA A 329 -24.21 12.09 13.39
N GLN A 330 -24.09 11.10 14.23
CA GLN A 330 -24.78 10.93 15.51
C GLN A 330 -23.76 10.82 16.65
#